data_3d576626240f80ac421fd80ec0263f5c
#
_entry.id   3d576626240f80ac421fd80ec0263f5c
#
_cell.length_a   1.000
_cell.length_b   1.000
_cell.length_c   1.000
_cell.angle_alpha   90.00
_cell.angle_beta   90.00
_cell.angle_gamma   90.00
#
_symmetry.space_group_name_H-M   'P 1'
#
loop_
_entity.id
_entity.type
_entity.pdbx_description
1 polymer ?
#
loop_
_entity_poly.entity_id
_entity_poly.type
_entity_poly.pdbx_seq_one_letter_code
_entity_poly.pdbx_strand_id
1 'polypeptide(L)'
;MTKEKRNRPTTGDSPLKMGSLWIQAYRLNPSKPSSQESRGFNHGSVNELEDLGDNLRLYKGDCRRLIASLPDNSVDSVVTDPPYEIGFMNRSFDSTGIAFDVDLWKDILRVLKPGGHVAAFAASRTYHRLACAIEDAGFEIRDQIDWVYASGMPHGSDATLMIDRERREDVEPTRSETAKPFKGWYSQLKPAHEPICLARKPLDGNLAHNLLGHGTGALHIDACRIPFRNTADEAESKGKNQHGRFGSGPRDNHIYGADTADRTDYKAEARFTPNMIFDQITAAELDRQSG
;
A
#
# COMPACT_ATOMS: atom_id res chain seq x y z
N MET A 1 -1.75 -1.27 60.75
CA MET A 1 -2.15 -0.67 59.48
C MET A 1 -2.00 -1.72 58.37
N THR A 2 -3.07 -2.39 58.10
CA THR A 2 -3.20 -3.55 57.18
C THR A 2 -3.36 -3.07 55.75
N LYS A 3 -2.48 -3.49 54.84
CA LYS A 3 -2.60 -3.22 53.40
C LYS A 3 -3.58 -4.21 52.77
N GLU A 4 -4.72 -3.73 52.35
CA GLU A 4 -5.72 -4.42 51.55
C GLU A 4 -5.16 -4.80 50.19
N LYS A 5 -5.09 -6.10 49.89
CA LYS A 5 -4.82 -6.64 48.55
C LYS A 5 -6.12 -6.52 47.74
N ARG A 6 -6.15 -5.65 46.73
CA ARG A 6 -7.23 -5.64 45.72
C ARG A 6 -7.08 -6.86 44.81
N ASN A 7 -8.03 -7.77 44.97
CA ASN A 7 -8.26 -8.87 44.02
C ASN A 7 -8.63 -8.30 42.65
N ARG A 8 -7.87 -8.65 41.61
CA ARG A 8 -8.29 -8.51 40.22
C ARG A 8 -9.12 -9.75 39.84
N PRO A 9 -10.26 -9.59 39.18
CA PRO A 9 -11.01 -10.73 38.66
C PRO A 9 -10.27 -11.36 37.51
N THR A 10 -10.05 -12.66 37.56
CA THR A 10 -9.61 -13.52 36.46
C THR A 10 -10.80 -13.76 35.55
N THR A 11 -10.96 -12.98 34.51
CA THR A 11 -11.80 -13.35 33.36
C THR A 11 -10.88 -13.95 32.31
N GLY A 12 -10.98 -15.27 32.18
CA GLY A 12 -10.42 -15.99 31.05
C GLY A 12 -11.26 -15.70 29.81
N ASP A 13 -10.78 -14.79 28.99
CA ASP A 13 -11.14 -14.70 27.56
C ASP A 13 -9.85 -14.51 26.80
N SER A 14 -9.47 -15.53 26.07
CA SER A 14 -8.39 -15.46 25.10
C SER A 14 -8.77 -14.39 24.07
N PRO A 15 -7.95 -13.33 23.88
CA PRO A 15 -8.24 -12.38 22.81
C PRO A 15 -8.13 -13.11 21.48
N LEU A 16 -9.22 -13.12 20.73
CA LEU A 16 -9.29 -13.54 19.35
C LEU A 16 -8.12 -12.90 18.59
N LYS A 17 -7.30 -13.73 17.95
CA LYS A 17 -6.23 -13.32 17.06
C LYS A 17 -6.86 -12.63 15.85
N MET A 18 -7.09 -11.33 15.91
CA MET A 18 -7.54 -10.53 14.80
C MET A 18 -6.32 -10.01 14.04
N GLY A 19 -5.99 -10.63 12.92
CA GLY A 19 -5.33 -9.94 11.83
C GLY A 19 -6.35 -9.01 11.19
N SER A 20 -6.28 -7.71 11.45
CA SER A 20 -7.19 -6.75 10.83
C SER A 20 -6.63 -6.35 9.47
N LEU A 21 -7.14 -6.97 8.43
CA LEU A 21 -6.96 -6.51 7.06
C LEU A 21 -8.07 -5.48 6.78
N TRP A 22 -7.71 -4.22 6.57
CA TRP A 22 -8.63 -3.20 6.11
C TRP A 22 -8.73 -3.31 4.60
N ILE A 23 -9.89 -3.68 4.07
CA ILE A 23 -10.17 -3.68 2.63
C ILE A 23 -11.18 -2.56 2.39
N GLN A 24 -10.76 -1.54 1.66
CA GLN A 24 -11.63 -0.50 1.16
C GLN A 24 -11.92 -0.78 -0.31
N ALA A 25 -13.13 -1.21 -0.61
CA ALA A 25 -13.58 -1.43 -1.98
C ALA A 25 -14.31 -0.18 -2.48
N TYR A 26 -13.84 0.40 -3.58
CA TYR A 26 -14.46 1.56 -4.22
C TYR A 26 -15.21 1.17 -5.48
N ARG A 27 -16.43 1.68 -5.63
CA ARG A 27 -17.18 1.65 -6.88
C ARG A 27 -16.99 3.01 -7.58
N LEU A 28 -16.22 3.03 -8.65
CA LEU A 28 -15.85 4.27 -9.36
C LEU A 28 -16.92 4.76 -10.38
N ASN A 29 -18.06 4.08 -10.55
CA ASN A 29 -19.03 4.47 -11.56
C ASN A 29 -20.43 4.74 -10.99
N PRO A 30 -20.80 6.01 -10.71
CA PRO A 30 -22.14 6.36 -10.23
C PRO A 30 -23.25 6.32 -11.32
N SER A 31 -22.91 6.08 -12.60
CA SER A 31 -23.85 6.24 -13.71
C SER A 31 -24.62 4.98 -14.14
N LYS A 32 -24.44 3.84 -13.49
CA LYS A 32 -25.29 2.65 -13.71
C LYS A 32 -25.87 2.17 -12.37
N PRO A 33 -27.14 2.49 -12.04
CA PRO A 33 -27.79 1.81 -10.94
C PRO A 33 -27.94 0.33 -11.32
N SER A 34 -27.24 -0.57 -10.61
CA SER A 34 -27.48 -1.98 -10.74
C SER A 34 -28.82 -2.28 -10.11
N SER A 35 -29.83 -2.56 -10.94
CA SER A 35 -31.08 -3.21 -10.56
C SER A 35 -30.86 -4.71 -10.26
N GLN A 36 -29.85 -5.04 -9.48
CA GLN A 36 -29.75 -6.36 -8.85
C GLN A 36 -30.03 -6.18 -7.38
N GLU A 37 -31.27 -6.56 -7.03
CA GLU A 37 -31.73 -6.72 -5.66
C GLU A 37 -30.67 -7.41 -4.82
N SER A 38 -30.40 -6.82 -3.65
CA SER A 38 -29.63 -7.41 -2.57
C SER A 38 -30.23 -8.77 -2.20
N ARG A 39 -29.78 -9.85 -2.84
CA ARG A 39 -30.04 -11.19 -2.35
C ARG A 39 -29.35 -11.31 -1.01
N GLY A 40 -30.13 -11.49 0.05
CA GLY A 40 -29.65 -11.56 1.41
C GLY A 40 -28.52 -12.56 1.54
N PHE A 41 -27.33 -12.03 1.86
CA PHE A 41 -26.15 -12.83 2.16
C PHE A 41 -26.35 -13.48 3.53
N ASN A 42 -26.19 -14.77 3.61
CA ASN A 42 -26.26 -15.52 4.87
C ASN A 42 -24.92 -15.38 5.60
N HIS A 43 -24.77 -14.31 6.39
CA HIS A 43 -23.54 -13.90 7.08
C HIS A 43 -23.32 -14.70 8.36
N GLY A 44 -23.01 -15.97 8.27
CA GLY A 44 -22.50 -16.71 9.45
C GLY A 44 -21.23 -16.04 9.99
N SER A 45 -21.34 -15.25 11.07
CA SER A 45 -20.26 -14.66 11.88
C SER A 45 -19.48 -13.43 11.35
N VAL A 46 -19.91 -12.78 10.28
CA VAL A 46 -19.44 -11.42 9.90
C VAL A 46 -20.55 -10.44 10.28
N ASN A 47 -20.25 -9.49 11.16
CA ASN A 47 -21.20 -8.48 11.56
C ASN A 47 -21.00 -7.22 10.72
N GLU A 48 -22.04 -6.80 9.98
CA GLU A 48 -22.13 -5.45 9.46
C GLU A 48 -22.27 -4.50 10.66
N LEU A 49 -21.34 -3.54 10.82
CA LEU A 49 -21.32 -2.67 11.98
C LEU A 49 -22.17 -1.42 11.80
N GLU A 50 -22.17 -0.85 10.60
CA GLU A 50 -22.88 0.39 10.30
C GLU A 50 -23.10 0.51 8.79
N ASP A 51 -24.30 0.94 8.42
CA ASP A 51 -24.59 1.56 7.15
C ASP A 51 -24.29 3.07 7.32
N LEU A 52 -23.13 3.51 6.84
CA LEU A 52 -22.67 4.90 7.00
C LEU A 52 -23.22 5.84 5.89
N GLY A 53 -24.28 5.44 5.22
CA GLY A 53 -24.93 6.20 4.14
C GLY A 53 -24.92 5.45 2.81
N ASP A 54 -25.47 6.07 1.77
CA ASP A 54 -25.88 5.43 0.52
C ASP A 54 -24.81 4.58 -0.22
N ASN A 55 -23.53 4.67 0.17
CA ASN A 55 -22.44 3.98 -0.55
C ASN A 55 -21.32 3.41 0.34
N LEU A 56 -21.44 3.45 1.66
CA LEU A 56 -20.38 2.99 2.58
C LEU A 56 -20.93 1.95 3.55
N ARG A 57 -20.32 0.77 3.56
CA ARG A 57 -20.63 -0.31 4.49
C ARG A 57 -19.38 -0.72 5.25
N LEU A 58 -19.48 -0.80 6.56
CA LEU A 58 -18.41 -1.26 7.44
C LEU A 58 -18.70 -2.67 7.94
N TYR A 59 -17.75 -3.57 7.78
CA TYR A 59 -17.83 -4.94 8.26
C TYR A 59 -16.71 -5.21 9.27
N LYS A 60 -17.05 -5.90 10.36
CA LYS A 60 -16.10 -6.38 11.37
C LYS A 60 -16.07 -7.90 11.38
N GLY A 61 -14.90 -8.48 11.17
CA GLY A 61 -14.73 -9.92 11.20
C GLY A 61 -13.43 -10.39 10.58
N ASP A 62 -13.30 -11.69 10.41
CA ASP A 62 -12.20 -12.27 9.65
C ASP A 62 -12.38 -11.95 8.15
N CYS A 63 -11.43 -11.23 7.58
CA CYS A 63 -11.47 -10.79 6.18
C CYS A 63 -11.57 -11.96 5.19
N ARG A 64 -10.98 -13.14 5.49
CA ARG A 64 -11.07 -14.33 4.62
C ARG A 64 -12.50 -14.77 4.45
N ARG A 65 -13.28 -14.78 5.55
CA ARG A 65 -14.72 -15.15 5.51
C ARG A 65 -15.54 -14.12 4.75
N LEU A 66 -15.22 -12.84 4.97
CA LEU A 66 -15.89 -11.75 4.25
C LEU A 66 -15.64 -11.85 2.74
N ILE A 67 -14.37 -11.95 2.33
CA ILE A 67 -14.00 -12.04 0.92
C ILE A 67 -14.62 -13.30 0.28
N ALA A 68 -14.59 -14.44 0.98
CA ALA A 68 -15.20 -15.68 0.49
C ALA A 68 -16.73 -15.55 0.25
N SER A 69 -17.40 -14.64 0.96
CA SER A 69 -18.85 -14.39 0.78
C SER A 69 -19.17 -13.43 -0.37
N LEU A 70 -18.18 -12.67 -0.87
CA LEU A 70 -18.41 -11.74 -1.97
C LEU A 70 -18.51 -12.47 -3.32
N PRO A 71 -19.39 -12.00 -4.23
CA PRO A 71 -19.49 -12.59 -5.57
C PRO A 71 -18.22 -12.41 -6.39
N ASP A 72 -17.99 -13.31 -7.34
CA ASP A 72 -16.93 -13.18 -8.34
C ASP A 72 -17.13 -11.91 -9.15
N ASN A 73 -16.02 -11.23 -9.48
CA ASN A 73 -16.00 -10.04 -10.33
C ASN A 73 -16.96 -8.91 -9.85
N SER A 74 -17.09 -8.72 -8.54
CA SER A 74 -17.99 -7.74 -7.92
C SER A 74 -17.30 -6.47 -7.43
N VAL A 75 -15.97 -6.49 -7.30
CA VAL A 75 -15.16 -5.41 -6.73
C VAL A 75 -14.34 -4.73 -7.82
N ASP A 76 -14.34 -3.39 -7.86
CA ASP A 76 -13.59 -2.61 -8.87
C ASP A 76 -12.10 -2.47 -8.51
N SER A 77 -11.79 -2.26 -7.23
CA SER A 77 -10.42 -2.13 -6.73
C SER A 77 -10.34 -2.46 -5.24
N VAL A 78 -9.15 -2.83 -4.79
CA VAL A 78 -8.83 -3.12 -3.38
C VAL A 78 -7.66 -2.24 -2.94
N VAL A 79 -7.82 -1.55 -1.81
CA VAL A 79 -6.72 -0.90 -1.08
C VAL A 79 -6.63 -1.56 0.29
N THR A 80 -5.45 -1.99 0.69
CA THR A 80 -5.30 -2.76 1.93
C THR A 80 -3.97 -2.48 2.61
N ASP A 81 -4.01 -2.44 3.94
CA ASP A 81 -2.86 -2.33 4.84
C ASP A 81 -2.81 -3.61 5.70
N PRO A 82 -2.25 -4.71 5.16
CA PRO A 82 -2.15 -5.96 5.89
C PRO A 82 -1.08 -5.88 6.98
N PRO A 83 -1.08 -6.80 7.97
CA PRO A 83 0.05 -6.94 8.88
C PRO A 83 1.36 -7.06 8.12
N TYR A 84 2.39 -6.28 8.50
CA TYR A 84 3.67 -6.24 7.76
C TYR A 84 4.58 -7.43 8.04
N GLU A 85 4.19 -8.31 8.97
CA GLU A 85 4.92 -9.53 9.35
C GLU A 85 6.37 -9.27 9.78
N ILE A 86 6.58 -8.14 10.45
CA ILE A 86 7.88 -7.72 10.99
C ILE A 86 8.05 -8.01 12.47
N GLY A 87 7.02 -8.61 13.13
CA GLY A 87 6.98 -8.86 14.56
C GLY A 87 6.90 -7.58 15.39
N PHE A 88 6.15 -6.58 14.91
CA PHE A 88 6.05 -5.27 15.54
C PHE A 88 5.66 -5.37 17.03
N MET A 89 6.53 -4.86 17.92
CA MET A 89 6.36 -4.89 19.38
C MET A 89 6.07 -6.30 19.97
N ASN A 90 6.54 -7.36 19.32
CA ASN A 90 6.23 -8.77 19.66
C ASN A 90 4.71 -9.05 19.74
N ARG A 91 3.91 -8.32 18.95
CA ARG A 91 2.47 -8.51 18.89
C ARG A 91 2.11 -9.64 17.93
N SER A 92 1.25 -10.54 18.37
CA SER A 92 0.83 -11.71 17.60
C SER A 92 0.07 -11.37 16.29
N PHE A 93 -0.55 -10.18 16.21
CA PHE A 93 -1.24 -9.77 15.00
C PHE A 93 -0.30 -9.53 13.81
N ASP A 94 0.96 -9.14 14.08
CA ASP A 94 1.97 -8.85 13.05
C ASP A 94 2.92 -10.04 12.84
N SER A 95 2.44 -11.25 13.05
CA SER A 95 3.17 -12.52 12.85
C SER A 95 2.19 -13.63 12.48
N THR A 96 1.17 -13.28 11.68
CA THR A 96 0.09 -14.20 11.29
C THR A 96 0.38 -14.93 10.00
N GLY A 97 1.30 -14.41 9.17
CA GLY A 97 1.58 -14.89 7.82
C GLY A 97 0.51 -14.50 6.79
N ILE A 98 -0.52 -13.75 7.19
CA ILE A 98 -1.68 -13.45 6.33
C ILE A 98 -1.30 -12.64 5.08
N ALA A 99 -0.32 -11.73 5.20
CA ALA A 99 0.15 -10.93 4.07
C ALA A 99 0.83 -11.78 2.97
N PHE A 100 1.32 -12.97 3.32
CA PHE A 100 2.01 -13.90 2.41
C PHE A 100 1.16 -15.10 2.04
N ASP A 101 -0.12 -15.12 2.43
CA ASP A 101 -1.07 -16.20 2.16
C ASP A 101 -1.58 -16.08 0.70
N VAL A 102 -1.01 -16.88 -0.18
CA VAL A 102 -1.37 -16.91 -1.61
C VAL A 102 -2.85 -17.22 -1.82
N ASP A 103 -3.47 -18.04 -0.97
CA ASP A 103 -4.88 -18.40 -1.14
C ASP A 103 -5.81 -17.23 -0.78
N LEU A 104 -5.45 -16.37 0.19
CA LEU A 104 -6.13 -15.11 0.43
C LEU A 104 -6.07 -14.20 -0.82
N TRP A 105 -4.90 -14.08 -1.44
CA TRP A 105 -4.74 -13.26 -2.64
C TRP A 105 -5.50 -13.84 -3.84
N LYS A 106 -5.63 -15.16 -3.96
CA LYS A 106 -6.51 -15.81 -4.96
C LYS A 106 -7.99 -15.47 -4.72
N ASP A 107 -8.45 -15.44 -3.48
CA ASP A 107 -9.79 -15.00 -3.15
C ASP A 107 -10.02 -13.52 -3.50
N ILE A 108 -9.04 -12.65 -3.25
CA ILE A 108 -9.09 -11.25 -3.68
C ILE A 108 -9.10 -11.15 -5.21
N LEU A 109 -8.29 -11.95 -5.91
CA LEU A 109 -8.29 -12.02 -7.37
C LEU A 109 -9.67 -12.43 -7.91
N ARG A 110 -10.31 -13.42 -7.30
CA ARG A 110 -11.64 -13.91 -7.68
C ARG A 110 -12.69 -12.82 -7.62
N VAL A 111 -12.75 -12.07 -6.51
CA VAL A 111 -13.79 -11.03 -6.30
C VAL A 111 -13.56 -9.77 -7.12
N LEU A 112 -12.33 -9.47 -7.51
CA LEU A 112 -12.02 -8.35 -8.37
C LEU A 112 -12.56 -8.59 -9.79
N LYS A 113 -13.06 -7.51 -10.42
CA LYS A 113 -13.36 -7.50 -11.85
C LYS A 113 -12.10 -7.68 -12.69
N PRO A 114 -12.15 -8.25 -13.91
CA PRO A 114 -11.02 -8.22 -14.82
C PRO A 114 -10.43 -6.81 -14.95
N GLY A 115 -9.12 -6.67 -14.86
CA GLY A 115 -8.46 -5.35 -14.84
C GLY A 115 -8.54 -4.57 -13.53
N GLY A 116 -9.25 -5.07 -12.50
CA GLY A 116 -9.30 -4.45 -11.18
C GLY A 116 -7.92 -4.38 -10.51
N HIS A 117 -7.63 -3.26 -9.83
CA HIS A 117 -6.33 -3.02 -9.20
C HIS A 117 -6.34 -3.35 -7.71
N VAL A 118 -5.18 -3.76 -7.22
CA VAL A 118 -4.85 -3.88 -5.79
C VAL A 118 -3.73 -2.90 -5.47
N ALA A 119 -3.88 -2.14 -4.39
CA ALA A 119 -2.82 -1.37 -3.75
C ALA A 119 -2.62 -1.91 -2.32
N ALA A 120 -1.53 -2.64 -2.10
CA ALA A 120 -1.24 -3.30 -0.83
C ALA A 120 0.01 -2.71 -0.18
N PHE A 121 -0.16 -2.13 1.00
CA PHE A 121 0.94 -1.57 1.80
C PHE A 121 1.82 -2.67 2.39
N ALA A 122 3.10 -2.37 2.59
CA ALA A 122 4.06 -3.27 3.20
C ALA A 122 5.21 -2.54 3.88
N ALA A 123 5.95 -3.24 4.75
CA ALA A 123 7.25 -2.75 5.19
C ALA A 123 8.34 -3.06 4.16
N SER A 124 9.36 -2.18 4.06
CA SER A 124 10.51 -2.34 3.16
C SER A 124 11.20 -3.71 3.28
N ARG A 125 11.22 -4.29 4.49
CA ARG A 125 11.88 -5.60 4.75
C ARG A 125 11.10 -6.80 4.23
N THR A 126 9.78 -6.68 4.09
CA THR A 126 8.86 -7.79 3.79
C THR A 126 8.11 -7.60 2.49
N TYR A 127 8.20 -6.43 1.85
CA TYR A 127 7.55 -6.09 0.59
C TYR A 127 7.74 -7.16 -0.50
N HIS A 128 8.96 -7.65 -0.66
CA HIS A 128 9.26 -8.67 -1.67
C HIS A 128 8.43 -9.94 -1.48
N ARG A 129 8.17 -10.34 -0.22
CA ARG A 129 7.34 -11.53 0.09
C ARG A 129 5.87 -11.28 -0.26
N LEU A 130 5.36 -10.08 0.06
CA LEU A 130 4.00 -9.68 -0.30
C LEU A 130 3.82 -9.66 -1.81
N ALA A 131 4.75 -9.01 -2.54
CA ALA A 131 4.68 -8.91 -4.00
C ALA A 131 4.71 -10.30 -4.66
N CYS A 132 5.59 -11.22 -4.21
CA CYS A 132 5.62 -12.60 -4.68
C CYS A 132 4.29 -13.31 -4.41
N ALA A 133 3.72 -13.18 -3.20
CA ALA A 133 2.45 -13.84 -2.88
C ALA A 133 1.29 -13.34 -3.76
N ILE A 134 1.26 -12.04 -4.06
CA ILE A 134 0.28 -11.43 -4.97
C ILE A 134 0.49 -11.96 -6.40
N GLU A 135 1.72 -11.99 -6.89
CA GLU A 135 2.05 -12.51 -8.22
C GLU A 135 1.72 -14.00 -8.34
N ASP A 136 2.09 -14.81 -7.35
CA ASP A 136 1.80 -16.26 -7.28
C ASP A 136 0.29 -16.56 -7.25
N ALA A 137 -0.52 -15.61 -6.77
CA ALA A 137 -1.98 -15.72 -6.83
C ALA A 137 -2.56 -15.46 -8.22
N GLY A 138 -1.76 -14.96 -9.18
CA GLY A 138 -2.15 -14.72 -10.56
C GLY A 138 -2.38 -13.25 -10.93
N PHE A 139 -1.97 -12.31 -10.09
CA PHE A 139 -1.96 -10.89 -10.42
C PHE A 139 -0.79 -10.51 -11.33
N GLU A 140 -0.97 -9.47 -12.10
CA GLU A 140 0.12 -8.76 -12.80
C GLU A 140 0.65 -7.65 -11.89
N ILE A 141 1.92 -7.72 -11.47
CA ILE A 141 2.55 -6.59 -10.78
C ILE A 141 2.72 -5.45 -11.79
N ARG A 142 2.19 -4.27 -11.46
CA ARG A 142 2.18 -3.12 -12.38
C ARG A 142 3.21 -2.06 -12.00
N ASP A 143 3.35 -1.78 -10.70
CA ASP A 143 4.27 -0.78 -10.19
C ASP A 143 4.48 -0.98 -8.69
N GLN A 144 5.42 -0.22 -8.12
CA GLN A 144 5.56 0.06 -6.71
C GLN A 144 5.33 1.55 -6.49
N ILE A 145 4.44 1.89 -5.56
CA ILE A 145 4.26 3.26 -5.09
C ILE A 145 4.96 3.39 -3.75
N ASP A 146 5.77 4.42 -3.57
CA ASP A 146 6.45 4.68 -2.30
C ASP A 146 5.78 5.85 -1.57
N TRP A 147 5.22 5.58 -0.39
CA TRP A 147 4.79 6.62 0.53
C TRP A 147 5.95 7.01 1.43
N VAL A 148 6.49 8.20 1.20
CA VAL A 148 7.69 8.73 1.88
C VAL A 148 7.29 9.71 2.97
N TYR A 149 7.85 9.55 4.18
CA TYR A 149 7.54 10.37 5.34
C TYR A 149 8.75 10.65 6.22
N ALA A 150 8.80 11.85 6.83
CA ALA A 150 9.88 12.26 7.71
C ALA A 150 9.72 11.77 9.16
N SER A 151 8.49 11.42 9.56
CA SER A 151 8.10 11.13 10.94
C SER A 151 8.43 9.73 11.45
N GLY A 152 9.11 8.89 10.65
CA GLY A 152 9.45 7.52 11.03
C GLY A 152 10.21 7.44 12.36
N MET A 153 9.89 6.44 13.17
CA MET A 153 10.55 6.21 14.46
C MET A 153 11.74 5.24 14.28
N PRO A 154 12.94 5.56 14.78
CA PRO A 154 14.04 4.61 14.80
C PRO A 154 13.69 3.38 15.65
N HIS A 155 13.82 2.20 15.07
CA HIS A 155 13.59 0.91 15.77
C HIS A 155 14.90 0.18 16.07
N GLY A 156 16.04 0.73 15.66
CA GLY A 156 17.33 0.12 15.87
C GLY A 156 17.73 0.12 17.35
N SER A 157 18.25 -1.01 17.82
CA SER A 157 18.85 -1.11 19.13
C SER A 157 20.25 -0.51 19.11
N ASP A 158 20.61 0.22 20.16
CA ASP A 158 21.97 0.73 20.39
C ASP A 158 22.92 -0.47 20.64
N ALA A 159 23.96 -0.60 19.80
CA ALA A 159 24.90 -1.69 19.88
C ALA A 159 25.65 -1.74 21.21
N THR A 160 25.93 -0.59 21.82
CA THR A 160 26.59 -0.54 23.12
C THR A 160 25.75 -1.15 24.22
N LEU A 161 24.43 -0.86 24.23
CA LEU A 161 23.47 -1.47 25.15
C LEU A 161 23.35 -2.99 24.95
N MET A 162 23.41 -3.44 23.71
CA MET A 162 23.33 -4.88 23.41
C MET A 162 24.57 -5.62 23.94
N ILE A 163 25.76 -5.04 23.75
CA ILE A 163 27.02 -5.61 24.24
C ILE A 163 27.02 -5.68 25.77
N ASP A 164 26.66 -4.60 26.45
CA ASP A 164 26.63 -4.56 27.90
C ASP A 164 25.65 -5.58 28.49
N ARG A 165 24.47 -5.73 27.89
CA ARG A 165 23.47 -6.76 28.26
C ARG A 165 23.97 -8.18 28.06
N GLU A 166 24.61 -8.46 26.92
CA GLU A 166 25.18 -9.79 26.65
C GLU A 166 26.25 -10.17 27.66
N ARG A 167 27.07 -9.21 28.04
CA ARG A 167 28.15 -9.39 29.03
C ARG A 167 27.64 -9.34 30.47
N ARG A 168 26.37 -9.00 30.70
CA ARG A 168 25.77 -8.79 32.04
C ARG A 168 26.53 -7.75 32.86
N GLU A 169 27.04 -6.72 32.20
CA GLU A 169 27.74 -5.61 32.84
C GLU A 169 26.73 -4.50 33.20
N ASP A 170 26.48 -4.31 34.48
CA ASP A 170 25.67 -3.20 35.02
C ASP A 170 26.51 -1.92 35.07
N VAL A 171 26.63 -1.23 33.94
CA VAL A 171 27.42 0.00 33.79
C VAL A 171 26.54 1.20 33.44
N GLU A 172 25.63 1.55 34.32
CA GLU A 172 24.87 2.79 34.22
C GLU A 172 25.57 3.89 35.06
N PRO A 173 25.75 5.12 34.55
CA PRO A 173 25.35 5.65 33.22
C PRO A 173 26.43 5.53 32.13
N THR A 174 27.57 4.95 32.41
CA THR A 174 28.70 4.84 31.45
C THR A 174 28.74 3.46 30.82
N ARG A 175 28.96 3.42 29.49
CA ARG A 175 29.17 2.15 28.75
C ARG A 175 30.49 1.50 29.13
N SER A 176 30.51 0.15 29.11
CA SER A 176 31.74 -0.62 29.34
C SER A 176 32.83 -0.25 28.34
N GLU A 177 34.09 -0.47 28.72
CA GLU A 177 35.24 -0.23 27.83
C GLU A 177 35.13 -1.08 26.54
N THR A 178 34.56 -2.27 26.65
CA THR A 178 34.30 -3.16 25.51
C THR A 178 33.24 -2.62 24.55
N ALA A 179 32.22 -1.94 25.07
CA ALA A 179 31.14 -1.36 24.26
C ALA A 179 31.50 -0.01 23.62
N LYS A 180 32.40 0.77 24.25
CA LYS A 180 32.78 2.12 23.78
C LYS A 180 33.16 2.22 22.30
N PRO A 181 33.90 1.28 21.68
CA PRO A 181 34.22 1.33 20.25
C PRO A 181 33.00 1.34 19.34
N PHE A 182 31.84 0.87 19.83
CA PHE A 182 30.59 0.77 19.08
C PHE A 182 29.63 1.92 19.38
N LYS A 183 30.10 3.00 20.00
CA LYS A 183 29.27 4.20 20.24
C LYS A 183 28.77 4.78 18.92
N GLY A 184 27.44 4.99 18.83
CA GLY A 184 26.78 5.49 17.62
C GLY A 184 26.43 4.42 16.57
N TRP A 185 26.67 3.15 16.88
CA TRP A 185 26.23 2.05 16.04
C TRP A 185 24.86 1.55 16.48
N TYR A 186 23.98 1.34 15.49
CA TYR A 186 22.61 0.87 15.68
C TYR A 186 22.31 -0.32 14.77
N SER A 187 21.42 -1.20 15.21
CA SER A 187 21.09 -2.45 14.49
C SER A 187 20.26 -2.22 13.21
N GLN A 188 19.62 -1.07 13.04
CA GLN A 188 18.73 -0.80 11.91
C GLN A 188 18.71 0.69 11.54
N LEU A 189 18.30 0.97 10.31
CA LEU A 189 17.99 2.32 9.85
C LEU A 189 16.60 2.75 10.38
N LYS A 190 16.36 4.05 10.43
CA LYS A 190 15.04 4.64 10.62
C LYS A 190 14.22 4.41 9.35
N PRO A 191 13.01 3.83 9.41
CA PRO A 191 12.15 3.75 8.25
C PRO A 191 11.70 5.15 7.81
N ALA A 192 11.68 5.40 6.51
CA ALA A 192 11.29 6.67 5.94
C ALA A 192 10.32 6.52 4.76
N HIS A 193 9.91 5.30 4.43
CA HIS A 193 8.91 5.03 3.41
C HIS A 193 8.19 3.70 3.68
N GLU A 194 7.00 3.59 3.14
CA GLU A 194 6.24 2.36 3.02
C GLU A 194 5.98 2.08 1.55
N PRO A 195 6.50 0.95 1.01
CA PRO A 195 6.23 0.54 -0.35
C PRO A 195 4.82 -0.04 -0.46
N ILE A 196 4.12 0.32 -1.54
CA ILE A 196 2.78 -0.15 -1.85
C ILE A 196 2.86 -0.95 -3.14
N CYS A 197 2.51 -2.22 -3.09
CA CYS A 197 2.42 -3.07 -4.27
C CYS A 197 1.18 -2.67 -5.08
N LEU A 198 1.38 -2.15 -6.28
CA LEU A 198 0.31 -1.91 -7.25
C LEU A 198 0.23 -3.09 -8.20
N ALA A 199 -0.80 -3.89 -8.06
CA ALA A 199 -1.06 -5.06 -8.89
C ALA A 199 -2.42 -4.98 -9.58
N ARG A 200 -2.62 -5.77 -10.63
CA ARG A 200 -3.83 -5.77 -11.43
C ARG A 200 -4.27 -7.21 -11.73
N LYS A 201 -5.56 -7.50 -11.61
CA LYS A 201 -6.13 -8.72 -12.19
C LYS A 201 -5.94 -8.69 -13.71
N PRO A 202 -5.54 -9.79 -14.37
CA PRO A 202 -5.43 -9.84 -15.81
C PRO A 202 -6.66 -9.29 -16.53
N LEU A 203 -6.43 -8.65 -17.67
CA LEU A 203 -7.50 -8.09 -18.48
C LEU A 203 -8.30 -9.21 -19.17
N ASP A 204 -9.57 -8.93 -19.42
CA ASP A 204 -10.39 -9.65 -20.38
C ASP A 204 -10.12 -9.04 -21.77
N GLY A 205 -9.28 -9.70 -22.57
CA GLY A 205 -8.82 -9.20 -23.84
C GLY A 205 -7.84 -8.01 -23.74
N ASN A 206 -8.01 -7.00 -24.57
CA ASN A 206 -7.20 -5.79 -24.52
C ASN A 206 -7.81 -4.74 -23.59
N LEU A 207 -7.05 -3.66 -23.27
CA LEU A 207 -7.48 -2.63 -22.34
C LEU A 207 -8.79 -1.95 -22.75
N ALA A 208 -8.98 -1.67 -24.06
CA ALA A 208 -10.19 -1.01 -24.54
C ALA A 208 -11.42 -1.93 -24.36
N HIS A 209 -11.28 -3.21 -24.69
CA HIS A 209 -12.34 -4.21 -24.49
C HIS A 209 -12.70 -4.30 -23.00
N ASN A 210 -11.70 -4.42 -22.14
CA ASN A 210 -11.89 -4.52 -20.68
C ASN A 210 -12.58 -3.30 -20.08
N LEU A 211 -12.18 -2.08 -20.50
CA LEU A 211 -12.82 -0.84 -20.05
C LEU A 211 -14.30 -0.77 -20.45
N LEU A 212 -14.63 -1.15 -21.70
CA LEU A 212 -15.99 -1.12 -22.19
C LEU A 212 -16.87 -2.20 -21.52
N GLY A 213 -16.29 -3.37 -21.22
CA GLY A 213 -17.03 -4.51 -20.63
C GLY A 213 -17.16 -4.41 -19.12
N HIS A 214 -16.10 -4.02 -18.42
CA HIS A 214 -15.99 -4.12 -16.95
C HIS A 214 -15.83 -2.76 -16.25
N GLY A 215 -15.44 -1.70 -16.97
CA GLY A 215 -15.21 -0.37 -16.39
C GLY A 215 -13.91 -0.25 -15.60
N THR A 216 -13.03 -1.24 -15.67
CA THR A 216 -11.77 -1.35 -14.92
C THR A 216 -10.59 -1.55 -15.86
N GLY A 217 -9.33 -1.47 -15.36
CA GLY A 217 -8.13 -1.80 -16.12
C GLY A 217 -7.19 -0.62 -16.37
N ALA A 218 -7.67 0.63 -16.29
CA ALA A 218 -6.84 1.83 -16.39
C ALA A 218 -6.83 2.59 -15.06
N LEU A 219 -5.77 3.40 -14.85
CA LEU A 219 -5.67 4.34 -13.75
C LEU A 219 -6.24 5.70 -14.20
N HIS A 220 -7.05 6.34 -13.36
CA HIS A 220 -7.62 7.66 -13.63
C HIS A 220 -6.58 8.76 -13.34
N ILE A 221 -5.56 8.87 -14.20
CA ILE A 221 -4.40 9.76 -14.00
C ILE A 221 -4.83 11.23 -13.85
N ASP A 222 -5.82 11.68 -14.62
CA ASP A 222 -6.25 13.08 -14.57
C ASP A 222 -6.84 13.48 -13.21
N ALA A 223 -7.45 12.54 -12.48
CA ALA A 223 -7.92 12.76 -11.11
C ALA A 223 -6.76 12.86 -10.08
N CYS A 224 -5.58 12.40 -10.45
CA CYS A 224 -4.40 12.33 -9.57
C CYS A 224 -3.30 13.31 -9.96
N ARG A 225 -3.52 14.19 -10.97
CA ARG A 225 -2.51 15.15 -11.43
C ARG A 225 -2.13 16.13 -10.33
N ILE A 226 -0.85 16.50 -10.35
CA ILE A 226 -0.27 17.46 -9.40
C ILE A 226 -0.29 18.85 -10.06
N PRO A 227 -0.99 19.84 -9.48
CA PRO A 227 -1.01 21.19 -10.03
C PRO A 227 0.40 21.78 -10.19
N PHE A 228 0.59 22.63 -11.20
CA PHE A 228 1.81 23.43 -11.29
C PHE A 228 1.85 24.46 -10.16
N ARG A 229 3.02 24.68 -9.61
CA ARG A 229 3.26 25.62 -8.51
C ARG A 229 3.12 27.07 -8.96
N ASN A 230 3.58 27.37 -10.18
CA ASN A 230 3.56 28.68 -10.82
C ASN A 230 3.82 28.55 -12.33
N THR A 231 3.80 29.67 -13.06
CA THR A 231 4.03 29.72 -14.50
C THR A 231 5.44 29.31 -14.94
N ALA A 232 6.46 29.52 -14.10
CA ALA A 232 7.83 29.07 -14.40
C ALA A 232 7.95 27.55 -14.33
N ASP A 233 7.32 26.93 -13.31
CA ASP A 233 7.20 25.48 -13.15
C ASP A 233 6.45 24.83 -14.31
N GLU A 234 5.36 25.48 -14.74
CA GLU A 234 4.61 25.08 -15.92
C GLU A 234 5.46 25.12 -17.19
N ALA A 235 6.19 26.23 -17.40
CA ALA A 235 7.04 26.42 -18.55
C ALA A 235 8.20 25.42 -18.59
N GLU A 236 8.82 25.12 -17.45
CA GLU A 236 9.86 24.10 -17.33
C GLU A 236 9.33 22.71 -17.69
N SER A 237 8.17 22.32 -17.13
CA SER A 237 7.55 21.05 -17.41
C SER A 237 7.17 20.88 -18.87
N LYS A 238 6.61 21.92 -19.49
CA LYS A 238 6.26 21.95 -20.93
C LYS A 238 7.49 21.99 -21.82
N GLY A 239 8.56 22.69 -21.40
CA GLY A 239 9.83 22.77 -22.12
C GLY A 239 10.52 21.40 -22.27
N LYS A 240 10.48 20.57 -21.22
CA LYS A 240 10.99 19.19 -21.27
C LYS A 240 10.27 18.32 -22.31
N ASN A 241 8.99 18.56 -22.53
CA ASN A 241 8.18 17.84 -23.52
C ASN A 241 8.41 18.30 -24.95
N GLN A 242 8.86 19.54 -25.18
CA GLN A 242 9.19 20.06 -26.51
C GLN A 242 10.45 19.42 -27.12
N HIS A 243 11.37 18.94 -26.26
CA HIS A 243 12.57 18.23 -26.68
C HIS A 243 12.38 16.70 -26.81
N GLY A 244 11.18 16.22 -26.72
CA GLY A 244 10.81 14.80 -26.81
C GLY A 244 11.00 14.13 -28.17
N ARG A 245 11.74 14.72 -29.10
CA ARG A 245 12.38 14.01 -30.20
C ARG A 245 13.64 13.31 -29.67
N PHE A 246 13.47 12.18 -29.06
CA PHE A 246 14.57 11.25 -28.89
C PHE A 246 15.05 10.79 -30.26
N GLY A 247 16.07 11.49 -30.82
CA GLY A 247 16.80 11.13 -32.03
C GLY A 247 16.09 11.49 -33.35
N SER A 248 16.74 12.29 -34.15
CA SER A 248 16.36 12.66 -35.53
C SER A 248 16.78 11.61 -36.57
N GLY A 249 16.79 10.32 -36.23
CA GLY A 249 17.13 9.23 -37.15
C GLY A 249 15.93 8.32 -37.42
N PRO A 250 15.95 7.55 -38.52
CA PRO A 250 14.92 6.53 -38.77
C PRO A 250 14.92 5.53 -37.59
N ARG A 251 13.81 5.48 -36.86
CA ARG A 251 13.67 4.60 -35.69
C ARG A 251 13.16 3.26 -36.15
N ASP A 252 14.06 2.32 -36.20
CA ASP A 252 13.76 0.91 -36.34
C ASP A 252 13.82 0.22 -34.99
N ASN A 253 13.13 0.77 -33.97
CA ASN A 253 13.02 0.10 -32.71
C ASN A 253 11.55 -0.27 -32.43
N HIS A 254 11.26 -1.52 -32.69
CA HIS A 254 9.99 -2.20 -32.43
C HIS A 254 9.46 -2.10 -30.99
N ILE A 255 10.16 -1.41 -30.09
CA ILE A 255 9.81 -1.29 -28.66
C ILE A 255 8.73 -0.24 -28.42
N TYR A 256 8.65 0.84 -29.19
CA TYR A 256 7.72 1.96 -28.95
C TYR A 256 6.72 2.23 -30.08
N GLY A 257 6.61 1.38 -31.09
CA GLY A 257 5.72 1.57 -32.23
C GLY A 257 6.18 2.66 -33.20
N ALA A 258 5.61 2.71 -34.41
CA ALA A 258 5.87 3.76 -35.37
C ALA A 258 5.33 5.09 -34.83
N ASP A 259 6.20 6.10 -34.74
CA ASP A 259 5.84 7.46 -34.33
C ASP A 259 5.03 8.11 -35.46
N THR A 260 3.72 8.13 -35.34
CA THR A 260 2.87 8.89 -36.24
C THR A 260 3.02 10.36 -35.94
N ALA A 261 3.43 11.14 -36.92
CA ALA A 261 3.99 12.48 -36.86
C ALA A 261 3.08 13.61 -36.32
N ASP A 262 1.89 13.35 -35.85
CA ASP A 262 0.95 14.34 -35.33
C ASP A 262 0.55 14.06 -33.87
N ARG A 263 1.53 14.16 -32.96
CA ARG A 263 1.20 14.44 -31.58
C ARG A 263 0.93 15.94 -31.48
N THR A 264 -0.33 16.32 -31.55
CA THR A 264 -0.78 17.62 -31.05
C THR A 264 -0.18 17.84 -29.65
N ASP A 265 0.48 18.98 -29.43
CA ASP A 265 1.05 19.35 -28.15
C ASP A 265 0.06 19.04 -27.03
N TYR A 266 0.36 18.03 -26.23
CA TYR A 266 -0.45 17.68 -25.07
C TYR A 266 -0.28 18.80 -24.05
N LYS A 267 -1.22 19.74 -24.04
CA LYS A 267 -1.28 20.82 -23.07
C LYS A 267 -1.84 20.27 -21.75
N ALA A 268 -1.01 19.56 -21.02
CA ALA A 268 -1.40 19.14 -19.69
C ALA A 268 -1.63 20.37 -18.79
N GLU A 269 -2.78 20.43 -18.15
CA GLU A 269 -3.12 21.48 -17.16
C GLU A 269 -2.36 21.27 -15.85
N ALA A 270 -1.78 20.09 -15.62
CA ALA A 270 -1.05 19.71 -14.41
C ALA A 270 -0.04 18.58 -14.72
N ARG A 271 0.88 18.33 -13.79
CA ARG A 271 1.90 17.28 -13.92
C ARG A 271 1.28 15.89 -13.88
N PHE A 272 1.86 14.96 -14.62
CA PHE A 272 1.53 13.54 -14.52
C PHE A 272 1.92 13.01 -13.14
N THR A 273 1.08 12.15 -12.56
CA THR A 273 1.29 11.58 -11.23
C THR A 273 2.48 10.63 -11.22
N PRO A 274 3.49 10.85 -10.35
CA PRO A 274 4.57 9.89 -10.16
C PRO A 274 4.11 8.73 -9.25
N ASN A 275 4.94 7.70 -9.17
CA ASN A 275 4.77 6.59 -8.23
C ASN A 275 5.36 6.86 -6.84
N MET A 276 5.48 8.13 -6.45
CA MET A 276 5.93 8.55 -5.12
C MET A 276 4.93 9.52 -4.50
N ILE A 277 4.63 9.31 -3.23
CA ILE A 277 3.76 10.15 -2.41
C ILE A 277 4.60 10.67 -1.24
N PHE A 278 4.62 11.97 -1.02
CA PHE A 278 5.33 12.60 0.09
C PHE A 278 4.33 13.13 1.11
N ASP A 279 4.63 12.96 2.39
CA ASP A 279 3.95 13.73 3.41
C ASP A 279 4.35 15.23 3.31
N GLN A 280 3.57 16.10 3.93
CA GLN A 280 3.78 17.55 3.83
C GLN A 280 5.17 17.98 4.35
N ILE A 281 5.69 17.32 5.38
CA ILE A 281 6.99 17.65 5.98
C ILE A 281 8.12 17.26 5.03
N THR A 282 8.05 16.05 4.47
CA THR A 282 9.05 15.55 3.51
C THR A 282 9.04 16.37 2.23
N ALA A 283 7.87 16.75 1.72
CA ALA A 283 7.74 17.58 0.53
C ALA A 283 8.39 18.97 0.75
N ALA A 284 8.12 19.61 1.89
CA ALA A 284 8.72 20.90 2.23
C ALA A 284 10.25 20.83 2.39
N GLU A 285 10.77 19.74 2.99
CA GLU A 285 12.21 19.54 3.15
C GLU A 285 12.90 19.28 1.81
N LEU A 286 12.28 18.49 0.94
CA LEU A 286 12.80 18.25 -0.41
C LEU A 286 12.88 19.56 -1.21
N ASP A 287 11.83 20.40 -1.14
CA ASP A 287 11.81 21.71 -1.77
C ASP A 287 12.94 22.62 -1.26
N ARG A 288 13.20 22.60 0.05
CA ARG A 288 14.29 23.37 0.66
C ARG A 288 15.68 22.92 0.18
N GLN A 289 15.88 21.65 -0.08
CA GLN A 289 17.17 21.09 -0.52
C GLN A 289 17.39 21.23 -2.02
N SER A 290 16.33 21.15 -2.81
CA SER A 290 16.43 21.18 -4.27
C SER A 290 16.39 22.59 -4.87
N GLY A 291 15.99 23.60 -4.11
CA GLY A 291 15.93 25.02 -4.52
C GLY A 291 14.59 25.39 -5.11
#